data_af71db3e1f06f3bf446621e07d961662
#
_entry.id   af71db3e1f06f3bf446621e07d961662
#
_cell.length_a   1.000
_cell.length_b   1.000
_cell.length_c   1.000
_cell.angle_alpha   90.00
_cell.angle_beta   90.00
_cell.angle_gamma   90.00
#
_symmetry.space_group_name_H-M   'P 1'
#
loop_
_entity.id
_entity.type
_entity.pdbx_description
1 polymer ?
#
loop_
_entity_poly.entity_id
_entity_poly.type
_entity_poly.pdbx_seq_one_letter_code
_entity_poly.pdbx_strand_id
1 'polypeptide(L)'
;MRAAAPRWAGPWLVASGLFLVYLVLSVGRFRRMDWASWDLGIFEQAIRAYAHLQVPVADLKGPGANILGDHFSPVIALVAPVYRVFPGPVTLLVVQAALFALSAVPVTRAAARFLGRPRGIAVGVAYGLSWGVQRAVEFDFHEIAFAVPLLAFALEAVLARRWRAALLWGLPLLLVKEDLGFTLAALAVVVAWRSRTADRRTAVTALAVAAAACVLAVLVFTVFIPAFATDGYGYWHKIDGAGPFAGTGTKLATLGWVLIPTSGLLALRSPLLLVAAPTLGWRFLSGDDHYWSTDWHYSAVLMPVVALALVDAIDTVRRGERPWLRSYALQLPTAVLAASLALAMTSMPTAKLTEASTYEKPDRVVAIEKLLDRIPDGATVEADTTPLTRLTSRCRVLWIGGSKGVVPDWITIDNGNKWAGEDPTQYASQLHPGERYTLVGEAGGIVLMQRDTTG
;
A
#
# COMPACT_ATOMS: atom_id res chain seq x y z
N MET A 1 -34.47 10.91 28.13
CA MET A 1 -34.06 9.61 27.52
C MET A 1 -33.03 9.86 26.44
N ARG A 2 -31.74 9.57 26.68
CA ARG A 2 -30.72 9.58 25.62
C ARG A 2 -30.92 8.29 24.81
N ALA A 3 -31.30 8.40 23.54
CA ALA A 3 -31.34 7.26 22.63
C ALA A 3 -29.96 6.59 22.65
N ALA A 4 -29.87 5.32 23.03
CA ALA A 4 -28.66 4.56 22.99
C ALA A 4 -28.21 4.48 21.51
N ALA A 5 -27.06 5.08 21.19
CA ALA A 5 -26.50 5.01 19.86
C ALA A 5 -26.44 3.53 19.40
N PRO A 6 -26.81 3.22 18.15
CA PRO A 6 -26.85 1.87 17.66
C PRO A 6 -25.49 1.18 17.90
N ARG A 7 -25.51 -0.07 18.32
CA ARG A 7 -24.30 -0.87 18.69
C ARG A 7 -23.20 -0.87 17.63
N TRP A 8 -23.49 -0.46 16.41
CA TRP A 8 -22.62 -0.44 15.23
C TRP A 8 -21.99 0.93 14.92
N ALA A 9 -22.42 2.02 15.58
CA ALA A 9 -21.93 3.37 15.25
C ALA A 9 -20.44 3.56 15.56
N GLY A 10 -19.93 3.01 16.67
CA GLY A 10 -18.54 3.22 17.10
C GLY A 10 -17.49 2.83 16.06
N PRO A 11 -17.50 1.60 15.50
CA PRO A 11 -16.55 1.20 14.47
C PRO A 11 -16.57 2.09 13.23
N TRP A 12 -17.75 2.52 12.78
CA TRP A 12 -17.88 3.39 11.62
C TRP A 12 -17.42 4.83 11.91
N LEU A 13 -17.66 5.34 13.13
CA LEU A 13 -17.14 6.66 13.53
C LEU A 13 -15.61 6.67 13.55
N VAL A 14 -14.97 5.60 14.06
CA VAL A 14 -13.51 5.46 13.99
C VAL A 14 -13.04 5.44 12.54
N ALA A 15 -13.66 4.62 11.68
CA ALA A 15 -13.30 4.55 10.27
C ALA A 15 -13.50 5.89 9.55
N SER A 16 -14.61 6.60 9.80
CA SER A 16 -14.85 7.91 9.18
C SER A 16 -13.83 8.96 9.60
N GLY A 17 -13.46 9.00 10.89
CA GLY A 17 -12.41 9.90 11.38
C GLY A 17 -11.04 9.59 10.73
N LEU A 18 -10.69 8.31 10.65
CA LEU A 18 -9.45 7.88 9.98
C LEU A 18 -9.46 8.19 8.48
N PHE A 19 -10.60 7.99 7.81
CA PHE A 19 -10.74 8.35 6.40
C PHE A 19 -10.42 9.83 6.16
N LEU A 20 -10.98 10.72 6.98
CA LEU A 20 -10.71 12.16 6.86
C LEU A 20 -9.23 12.49 7.10
N VAL A 21 -8.60 11.86 8.09
CA VAL A 21 -7.17 12.01 8.36
C VAL A 21 -6.34 11.56 7.16
N TYR A 22 -6.59 10.37 6.64
CA TYR A 22 -5.85 9.83 5.50
C TYR A 22 -6.07 10.64 4.22
N LEU A 23 -7.31 11.08 3.99
CA LEU A 23 -7.67 11.91 2.85
C LEU A 23 -6.88 13.23 2.86
N VAL A 24 -6.87 13.93 4.00
CA VAL A 24 -6.14 15.20 4.12
C VAL A 24 -4.64 14.99 3.93
N LEU A 25 -4.07 13.92 4.50
CA LEU A 25 -2.66 13.58 4.31
C LEU A 25 -2.32 13.31 2.84
N SER A 26 -2.99 12.34 2.21
CA SER A 26 -2.65 11.89 0.86
C SER A 26 -2.90 12.99 -0.19
N VAL A 27 -4.09 13.61 -0.16
CA VAL A 27 -4.45 14.65 -1.13
C VAL A 27 -3.65 15.94 -0.87
N GLY A 28 -3.41 16.28 0.41
CA GLY A 28 -2.59 17.44 0.76
C GLY A 28 -1.16 17.29 0.22
N ARG A 29 -0.51 16.16 0.45
CA ARG A 29 0.84 15.87 -0.07
C ARG A 29 0.88 15.93 -1.59
N PHE A 30 -0.06 15.27 -2.26
CA PHE A 30 -0.18 15.33 -3.71
C PHE A 30 -0.31 16.77 -4.19
N ARG A 31 -1.20 17.58 -3.60
CA ARG A 31 -1.40 18.99 -3.98
C ARG A 31 -0.15 19.85 -3.83
N ARG A 32 0.69 19.56 -2.84
CA ARG A 32 1.94 20.30 -2.59
C ARG A 32 3.15 19.76 -3.34
N MET A 33 3.02 18.65 -4.08
CA MET A 33 4.16 17.93 -4.66
C MET A 33 5.26 17.64 -3.63
N ASP A 34 4.87 17.29 -2.40
CA ASP A 34 5.82 17.01 -1.32
C ASP A 34 6.53 15.67 -1.48
N TRP A 35 5.95 14.81 -2.28
CA TRP A 35 6.51 13.51 -2.62
C TRP A 35 6.08 13.13 -4.03
N ALA A 36 7.02 12.64 -4.80
CA ALA A 36 6.74 12.10 -6.12
C ALA A 36 6.94 10.59 -6.06
N SER A 37 5.88 9.84 -6.28
CA SER A 37 5.94 8.40 -6.40
C SER A 37 5.78 7.98 -7.85
N TRP A 38 6.70 7.16 -8.31
CA TRP A 38 6.60 6.52 -9.60
C TRP A 38 5.37 5.59 -9.67
N ASP A 39 5.09 4.91 -8.57
CA ASP A 39 4.03 3.91 -8.47
C ASP A 39 2.63 4.48 -8.68
N LEU A 40 2.35 5.69 -8.16
CA LEU A 40 1.07 6.36 -8.39
C LEU A 40 0.78 6.53 -9.89
N GLY A 41 1.78 6.92 -10.67
CA GLY A 41 1.65 7.07 -12.12
C GLY A 41 1.46 5.73 -12.84
N ILE A 42 2.18 4.69 -12.42
CA ILE A 42 2.06 3.32 -12.98
C ILE A 42 0.64 2.80 -12.80
N PHE A 43 0.13 2.86 -11.55
CA PHE A 43 -1.22 2.40 -11.26
C PHE A 43 -2.29 3.25 -11.94
N GLU A 44 -2.07 4.56 -12.06
CA GLU A 44 -3.01 5.42 -12.77
C GLU A 44 -3.12 5.06 -14.24
N GLN A 45 -2.00 4.83 -14.95
CA GLN A 45 -2.01 4.42 -16.34
C GLN A 45 -2.77 3.10 -16.53
N ALA A 46 -2.51 2.09 -15.69
CA ALA A 46 -3.19 0.81 -15.74
C ALA A 46 -4.70 0.92 -15.47
N ILE A 47 -5.09 1.70 -14.45
CA ILE A 47 -6.49 1.91 -14.08
C ILE A 47 -7.22 2.74 -15.17
N ARG A 48 -6.55 3.72 -15.76
CA ARG A 48 -7.06 4.48 -16.92
C ARG A 48 -7.34 3.54 -18.08
N ALA A 49 -6.44 2.61 -18.39
CA ALA A 49 -6.66 1.63 -19.45
C ALA A 49 -7.88 0.73 -19.14
N TYR A 50 -8.00 0.20 -17.92
CA TYR A 50 -9.19 -0.55 -17.50
C TYR A 50 -10.49 0.27 -17.58
N ALA A 51 -10.44 1.56 -17.23
CA ALA A 51 -11.60 2.46 -17.34
C ALA A 51 -12.09 2.64 -18.77
N HIS A 52 -11.21 2.42 -19.76
CA HIS A 52 -11.53 2.46 -21.18
C HIS A 52 -11.68 1.06 -21.82
N LEU A 53 -11.77 0.01 -20.99
CA LEU A 53 -11.87 -1.40 -21.40
C LEU A 53 -10.68 -1.84 -22.29
N GLN A 54 -9.49 -1.33 -21.98
CA GLN A 54 -8.24 -1.64 -22.67
C GLN A 54 -7.36 -2.54 -21.81
N VAL A 55 -6.35 -3.14 -22.44
CA VAL A 55 -5.29 -3.89 -21.73
C VAL A 55 -4.57 -2.93 -20.77
N PRO A 56 -4.29 -3.33 -19.52
CA PRO A 56 -3.71 -2.44 -18.50
C PRO A 56 -2.22 -2.16 -18.77
N VAL A 57 -1.97 -1.32 -19.76
CA VAL A 57 -0.64 -0.86 -20.13
C VAL A 57 -0.21 0.28 -19.20
N ALA A 58 1.02 0.17 -18.70
CA ALA A 58 1.70 1.23 -17.95
C ALA A 58 3.02 1.58 -18.67
N ASP A 59 2.97 2.55 -19.57
CA ASP A 59 4.14 2.99 -20.37
C ASP A 59 5.31 3.49 -19.50
N LEU A 60 5.08 3.85 -18.25
CA LEU A 60 6.12 4.16 -17.25
C LEU A 60 7.04 2.96 -16.94
N LYS A 61 6.57 1.73 -17.13
CA LYS A 61 7.37 0.50 -16.98
C LYS A 61 8.10 0.10 -18.27
N GLY A 62 7.84 0.86 -19.32
CA GLY A 62 8.32 0.65 -20.68
C GLY A 62 7.18 0.72 -21.69
N PRO A 63 7.42 1.15 -22.93
CA PRO A 63 6.40 1.27 -23.95
C PRO A 63 5.60 0.00 -24.13
N GLY A 64 4.28 0.07 -23.92
CA GLY A 64 3.36 -1.08 -24.05
C GLY A 64 3.45 -2.11 -22.94
N ALA A 65 4.15 -1.86 -21.85
CA ALA A 65 4.30 -2.80 -20.75
C ALA A 65 2.95 -3.10 -20.07
N ASN A 66 2.56 -4.37 -20.05
CA ASN A 66 1.38 -4.83 -19.34
C ASN A 66 1.69 -4.95 -17.85
N ILE A 67 0.94 -4.25 -16.99
CA ILE A 67 1.18 -4.26 -15.53
C ILE A 67 1.07 -5.66 -14.92
N LEU A 68 0.26 -6.56 -15.50
CA LEU A 68 0.12 -7.94 -15.03
C LEU A 68 1.39 -8.78 -15.24
N GLY A 69 2.30 -8.33 -16.11
CA GLY A 69 3.63 -8.91 -16.30
C GLY A 69 4.69 -8.36 -15.35
N ASP A 70 4.37 -7.30 -14.60
CA ASP A 70 5.23 -6.77 -13.53
C ASP A 70 4.77 -7.30 -12.16
N HIS A 71 3.53 -6.99 -11.79
CA HIS A 71 2.84 -7.50 -10.59
C HIS A 71 1.44 -7.99 -10.94
N PHE A 72 1.09 -9.18 -10.48
CA PHE A 72 -0.25 -9.73 -10.70
C PHE A 72 -1.26 -9.10 -9.75
N SER A 73 -1.85 -7.99 -10.17
CA SER A 73 -2.77 -7.18 -9.37
C SER A 73 -4.10 -6.84 -10.09
N PRO A 74 -4.85 -7.84 -10.61
CA PRO A 74 -6.10 -7.56 -11.34
C PRO A 74 -7.16 -6.86 -10.49
N VAL A 75 -7.06 -6.86 -9.16
CA VAL A 75 -7.98 -6.18 -8.25
C VAL A 75 -8.07 -4.67 -8.50
N ILE A 76 -7.03 -4.04 -9.04
CA ILE A 76 -7.04 -2.60 -9.33
C ILE A 76 -8.09 -2.21 -10.37
N ALA A 77 -8.56 -3.16 -11.20
CA ALA A 77 -9.67 -2.94 -12.12
C ALA A 77 -10.97 -2.50 -11.41
N LEU A 78 -11.13 -2.81 -10.12
CA LEU A 78 -12.27 -2.36 -9.32
C LEU A 78 -12.30 -0.82 -9.13
N VAL A 79 -11.18 -0.14 -9.33
CA VAL A 79 -11.11 1.33 -9.28
C VAL A 79 -11.62 1.96 -10.58
N ALA A 80 -11.56 1.24 -11.69
CA ALA A 80 -11.87 1.75 -13.03
C ALA A 80 -13.26 2.43 -13.17
N PRO A 81 -14.37 1.90 -12.60
CA PRO A 81 -15.66 2.58 -12.66
C PRO A 81 -15.66 3.94 -11.97
N VAL A 82 -14.99 4.06 -10.82
CA VAL A 82 -14.88 5.33 -10.08
C VAL A 82 -13.97 6.29 -10.85
N TYR A 83 -12.85 5.80 -11.37
CA TYR A 83 -11.91 6.57 -12.17
C TYR A 83 -12.56 7.12 -13.46
N ARG A 84 -13.47 6.37 -14.09
CA ARG A 84 -14.20 6.83 -15.27
C ARG A 84 -15.07 8.07 -14.99
N VAL A 85 -15.58 8.19 -13.75
CA VAL A 85 -16.40 9.35 -13.33
C VAL A 85 -15.51 10.50 -12.85
N PHE A 86 -14.43 10.16 -12.14
CA PHE A 86 -13.49 11.11 -11.53
C PHE A 86 -12.05 10.77 -11.99
N PRO A 87 -11.67 11.13 -13.24
CA PRO A 87 -10.33 10.80 -13.72
C PRO A 87 -9.26 11.60 -12.98
N GLY A 88 -8.13 10.95 -12.74
CA GLY A 88 -6.96 11.56 -12.12
C GLY A 88 -6.42 10.82 -10.91
N PRO A 89 -5.16 11.10 -10.50
CA PRO A 89 -4.47 10.38 -9.43
C PRO A 89 -5.15 10.56 -8.07
N VAL A 90 -5.87 11.67 -7.84
CA VAL A 90 -6.61 11.92 -6.61
C VAL A 90 -7.65 10.83 -6.34
N THR A 91 -8.28 10.28 -7.38
CA THR A 91 -9.23 9.16 -7.23
C THR A 91 -8.58 7.93 -6.60
N LEU A 92 -7.36 7.62 -6.99
CA LEU A 92 -6.60 6.49 -6.44
C LEU A 92 -6.30 6.72 -4.95
N LEU A 93 -5.87 7.93 -4.60
CA LEU A 93 -5.57 8.32 -3.22
C LEU A 93 -6.81 8.26 -2.32
N VAL A 94 -7.97 8.71 -2.81
CA VAL A 94 -9.25 8.63 -2.10
C VAL A 94 -9.66 7.17 -1.88
N VAL A 95 -9.54 6.32 -2.90
CA VAL A 95 -9.84 4.88 -2.80
C VAL A 95 -8.92 4.21 -1.77
N GLN A 96 -7.64 4.48 -1.80
CA GLN A 96 -6.69 3.95 -0.81
C GLN A 96 -7.05 4.38 0.61
N ALA A 97 -7.32 5.66 0.83
CA ALA A 97 -7.74 6.19 2.13
C ALA A 97 -9.03 5.50 2.63
N ALA A 98 -10.00 5.28 1.74
CA ALA A 98 -11.23 4.57 2.06
C ALA A 98 -10.99 3.09 2.44
N LEU A 99 -10.12 2.39 1.72
CA LEU A 99 -9.78 0.98 1.98
C LEU A 99 -9.07 0.83 3.33
N PHE A 100 -8.07 1.67 3.63
CA PHE A 100 -7.40 1.64 4.93
C PHE A 100 -8.36 2.00 6.07
N ALA A 101 -9.19 3.02 5.90
CA ALA A 101 -10.20 3.37 6.90
C ALA A 101 -11.24 2.25 7.12
N LEU A 102 -11.69 1.61 6.05
CA LEU A 102 -12.63 0.48 6.10
C LEU A 102 -12.07 -0.68 6.95
N SER A 103 -10.78 -0.93 6.89
CA SER A 103 -10.13 -2.00 7.66
C SER A 103 -10.23 -1.80 9.17
N ALA A 104 -10.38 -0.55 9.65
CA ALA A 104 -10.57 -0.24 11.06
C ALA A 104 -11.94 -0.72 11.59
N VAL A 105 -12.95 -0.89 10.71
CA VAL A 105 -14.29 -1.38 11.12
C VAL A 105 -14.23 -2.77 11.74
N PRO A 106 -13.71 -3.83 11.07
CA PRO A 106 -13.62 -5.16 11.64
C PRO A 106 -12.66 -5.22 12.84
N VAL A 107 -11.56 -4.47 12.84
CA VAL A 107 -10.63 -4.40 13.99
C VAL A 107 -11.32 -3.85 15.23
N THR A 108 -11.99 -2.68 15.10
CA THR A 108 -12.71 -2.04 16.21
C THR A 108 -13.86 -2.92 16.70
N ARG A 109 -14.58 -3.54 15.78
CA ARG A 109 -15.74 -4.40 16.08
C ARG A 109 -15.32 -5.67 16.82
N ALA A 110 -14.26 -6.34 16.36
CA ALA A 110 -13.68 -7.49 17.04
C ALA A 110 -13.19 -7.12 18.44
N ALA A 111 -12.39 -6.05 18.55
CA ALA A 111 -11.90 -5.60 19.84
C ALA A 111 -13.03 -5.21 20.81
N ALA A 112 -14.07 -4.51 20.34
CA ALA A 112 -15.23 -4.17 21.16
C ALA A 112 -16.02 -5.40 21.63
N ARG A 113 -16.12 -6.43 20.79
CA ARG A 113 -16.79 -7.68 21.12
C ARG A 113 -16.07 -8.45 22.24
N PHE A 114 -14.74 -8.53 22.15
CA PHE A 114 -13.96 -9.35 23.08
C PHE A 114 -13.49 -8.59 24.32
N LEU A 115 -13.23 -7.27 24.22
CA LEU A 115 -12.61 -6.48 25.29
C LEU A 115 -13.53 -5.43 25.90
N GLY A 116 -14.73 -5.27 25.35
CA GLY A 116 -15.66 -4.21 25.70
C GLY A 116 -15.48 -2.93 24.87
N ARG A 117 -16.52 -2.11 24.80
CA ARG A 117 -16.63 -0.97 23.89
C ARG A 117 -15.50 0.07 24.01
N PRO A 118 -15.11 0.54 25.22
CA PRO A 118 -14.06 1.54 25.34
C PRO A 118 -12.70 1.02 24.83
N ARG A 119 -12.32 -0.20 25.22
CA ARG A 119 -11.08 -0.83 24.78
C ARG A 119 -11.11 -1.14 23.28
N GLY A 120 -12.28 -1.48 22.74
CA GLY A 120 -12.49 -1.69 21.32
C GLY A 120 -12.20 -0.46 20.49
N ILE A 121 -12.71 0.70 20.92
CA ILE A 121 -12.43 2.00 20.28
C ILE A 121 -10.94 2.33 20.39
N ALA A 122 -10.33 2.13 21.58
CA ALA A 122 -8.90 2.37 21.79
C ALA A 122 -8.03 1.55 20.83
N VAL A 123 -8.31 0.25 20.68
CA VAL A 123 -7.59 -0.62 19.73
C VAL A 123 -7.83 -0.20 18.29
N GLY A 124 -9.07 0.17 17.92
CA GLY A 124 -9.39 0.61 16.56
C GLY A 124 -8.67 1.90 16.17
N VAL A 125 -8.63 2.89 17.06
CA VAL A 125 -7.87 4.13 16.85
C VAL A 125 -6.36 3.86 16.80
N ALA A 126 -5.83 3.06 17.75
CA ALA A 126 -4.43 2.67 17.77
C ALA A 126 -4.02 1.95 16.47
N TYR A 127 -4.86 1.05 15.98
CA TYR A 127 -4.64 0.36 14.71
C TYR A 127 -4.59 1.33 13.53
N GLY A 128 -5.59 2.22 13.40
CA GLY A 128 -5.62 3.18 12.31
C GLY A 128 -4.46 4.18 12.35
N LEU A 129 -4.02 4.58 13.55
CA LEU A 129 -2.85 5.44 13.72
C LEU A 129 -1.53 4.66 13.84
N SER A 130 -1.54 3.33 13.61
CA SER A 130 -0.31 2.55 13.64
C SER A 130 0.67 3.00 12.55
N TRP A 131 1.95 2.92 12.86
CA TRP A 131 3.02 3.39 12.00
C TRP A 131 2.98 2.75 10.59
N GLY A 132 2.67 1.45 10.49
CA GLY A 132 2.65 0.74 9.20
C GLY A 132 1.48 1.16 8.31
N VAL A 133 0.31 1.54 8.87
CA VAL A 133 -0.79 2.13 8.09
C VAL A 133 -0.42 3.54 7.65
N GLN A 134 0.13 4.37 8.54
CA GLN A 134 0.52 5.73 8.21
C GLN A 134 1.60 5.81 7.13
N ARG A 135 2.62 4.92 7.17
CA ARG A 135 3.65 4.83 6.13
C ARG A 135 3.05 4.44 4.78
N ALA A 136 2.07 3.55 4.75
CA ALA A 136 1.39 3.18 3.52
C ALA A 136 0.50 4.32 2.96
N VAL A 137 -0.18 5.08 3.84
CA VAL A 137 -0.93 6.28 3.44
C VAL A 137 0.00 7.36 2.87
N GLU A 138 1.20 7.50 3.44
CA GLU A 138 2.21 8.45 2.98
C GLU A 138 2.79 8.08 1.63
N PHE A 139 2.86 6.80 1.29
CA PHE A 139 3.58 6.28 0.12
C PHE A 139 2.80 6.40 -1.21
N ASP A 140 1.65 7.00 -1.25
CA ASP A 140 0.75 7.03 -2.39
C ASP A 140 -0.02 5.71 -2.63
N PHE A 141 -0.73 5.60 -3.77
CA PHE A 141 -1.59 4.45 -4.03
C PHE A 141 -0.78 3.19 -4.36
N HIS A 142 -1.19 2.10 -3.71
CA HIS A 142 -0.70 0.75 -3.98
C HIS A 142 -1.85 -0.27 -3.92
N GLU A 143 -1.77 -1.32 -4.73
CA GLU A 143 -2.73 -2.44 -4.76
C GLU A 143 -2.90 -3.10 -3.40
N ILE A 144 -1.84 -3.09 -2.58
CA ILE A 144 -1.84 -3.66 -1.23
C ILE A 144 -2.93 -3.07 -0.32
N ALA A 145 -3.44 -1.88 -0.64
CA ALA A 145 -4.53 -1.26 0.10
C ALA A 145 -5.80 -2.13 0.12
N PHE A 146 -6.04 -2.93 -0.92
CA PHE A 146 -7.15 -3.88 -0.95
C PHE A 146 -6.97 -5.06 0.02
N ALA A 147 -5.73 -5.51 0.21
CA ALA A 147 -5.44 -6.63 1.11
C ALA A 147 -5.76 -6.32 2.58
N VAL A 148 -5.57 -5.07 2.99
CA VAL A 148 -5.68 -4.66 4.39
C VAL A 148 -7.10 -4.87 4.96
N PRO A 149 -8.19 -4.37 4.34
CA PRO A 149 -9.54 -4.67 4.78
C PRO A 149 -9.90 -6.15 4.62
N LEU A 150 -9.48 -6.82 3.55
CA LEU A 150 -9.74 -8.24 3.34
C LEU A 150 -9.18 -9.09 4.50
N LEU A 151 -7.94 -8.86 4.87
CA LEU A 151 -7.31 -9.52 6.03
C LEU A 151 -8.00 -9.17 7.34
N ALA A 152 -8.37 -7.90 7.54
CA ALA A 152 -9.04 -7.48 8.76
C ALA A 152 -10.41 -8.17 8.92
N PHE A 153 -11.23 -8.26 7.86
CA PHE A 153 -12.50 -8.99 7.87
C PHE A 153 -12.31 -10.50 8.02
N ALA A 154 -11.31 -11.07 7.34
CA ALA A 154 -10.99 -12.50 7.45
C ALA A 154 -10.61 -12.87 8.89
N LEU A 155 -9.71 -12.12 9.51
CA LEU A 155 -9.25 -12.36 10.87
C LEU A 155 -10.33 -12.10 11.92
N GLU A 156 -11.17 -11.08 11.75
CA GLU A 156 -12.37 -10.90 12.57
C GLU A 156 -13.29 -12.13 12.49
N ALA A 157 -13.49 -12.67 11.28
CA ALA A 157 -14.29 -13.87 11.10
C ALA A 157 -13.66 -15.10 11.77
N VAL A 158 -12.30 -15.22 11.77
CA VAL A 158 -11.59 -16.25 12.53
C VAL A 158 -11.87 -16.12 14.03
N LEU A 159 -11.75 -14.92 14.59
CA LEU A 159 -12.03 -14.67 16.01
C LEU A 159 -13.50 -14.98 16.37
N ALA A 160 -14.41 -14.69 15.44
CA ALA A 160 -15.82 -14.99 15.59
C ALA A 160 -16.18 -16.46 15.32
N ARG A 161 -15.21 -17.32 15.01
CA ARG A 161 -15.37 -18.73 14.59
C ARG A 161 -16.27 -18.91 13.37
N ARG A 162 -16.36 -17.90 12.52
CA ARG A 162 -17.06 -17.92 11.23
C ARG A 162 -16.12 -18.38 10.13
N TRP A 163 -15.75 -19.66 10.16
CA TRP A 163 -14.66 -20.22 9.37
C TRP A 163 -14.81 -20.03 7.86
N ARG A 164 -16.03 -20.31 7.33
CA ARG A 164 -16.30 -20.11 5.90
C ARG A 164 -16.16 -18.65 5.50
N ALA A 165 -16.67 -17.72 6.31
CA ALA A 165 -16.54 -16.30 6.04
C ALA A 165 -15.07 -15.86 6.08
N ALA A 166 -14.25 -16.44 6.98
CA ALA A 166 -12.82 -16.15 7.04
C ALA A 166 -12.12 -16.54 5.72
N LEU A 167 -12.39 -17.73 5.20
CA LEU A 167 -11.83 -18.18 3.93
C LEU A 167 -12.34 -17.34 2.75
N LEU A 168 -13.65 -17.04 2.71
CA LEU A 168 -14.24 -16.22 1.63
C LEU A 168 -13.66 -14.80 1.59
N TRP A 169 -13.42 -14.16 2.75
CA TRP A 169 -12.73 -12.87 2.81
C TRP A 169 -11.25 -12.97 2.43
N GLY A 170 -10.62 -14.12 2.62
CA GLY A 170 -9.24 -14.36 2.23
C GLY A 170 -9.04 -14.62 0.74
N LEU A 171 -10.02 -15.27 0.05
CA LEU A 171 -9.87 -15.66 -1.36
C LEU A 171 -9.47 -14.50 -2.30
N PRO A 172 -10.04 -13.29 -2.19
CA PRO A 172 -9.65 -12.19 -3.07
C PRO A 172 -8.19 -11.73 -2.93
N LEU A 173 -7.47 -12.14 -1.88
CA LEU A 173 -6.03 -11.86 -1.75
C LEU A 173 -5.22 -12.37 -2.94
N LEU A 174 -5.67 -13.48 -3.57
CA LEU A 174 -5.07 -14.02 -4.79
C LEU A 174 -5.08 -13.05 -5.99
N LEU A 175 -5.97 -12.05 -5.96
CA LEU A 175 -6.13 -11.04 -7.02
C LEU A 175 -5.46 -9.71 -6.67
N VAL A 176 -4.94 -9.57 -5.45
CA VAL A 176 -4.32 -8.32 -4.99
C VAL A 176 -2.85 -8.26 -5.35
N LYS A 177 -2.11 -9.32 -5.03
CA LYS A 177 -0.68 -9.42 -5.33
C LYS A 177 -0.25 -10.89 -5.32
N GLU A 178 0.72 -11.23 -6.16
CA GLU A 178 1.20 -12.58 -6.38
C GLU A 178 1.63 -13.33 -5.11
N ASP A 179 2.26 -12.64 -4.14
CA ASP A 179 2.75 -13.22 -2.88
C ASP A 179 1.65 -13.47 -1.84
N LEU A 180 0.50 -12.79 -1.95
CA LEU A 180 -0.59 -12.89 -0.98
C LEU A 180 -1.33 -14.23 -1.03
N GLY A 181 -1.09 -15.06 -2.04
CA GLY A 181 -1.52 -16.45 -2.02
C GLY A 181 -0.93 -17.23 -0.85
N PHE A 182 0.33 -16.97 -0.48
CA PHE A 182 0.96 -17.57 0.70
C PHE A 182 0.36 -17.03 2.01
N THR A 183 -0.06 -15.77 2.03
CA THR A 183 -0.78 -15.18 3.18
C THR A 183 -2.16 -15.81 3.35
N LEU A 184 -2.89 -16.06 2.25
CA LEU A 184 -4.13 -16.84 2.28
C LEU A 184 -3.88 -18.28 2.78
N ALA A 185 -2.81 -18.92 2.36
CA ALA A 185 -2.45 -20.25 2.82
C ALA A 185 -2.20 -20.27 4.33
N ALA A 186 -1.46 -19.30 4.87
CA ALA A 186 -1.23 -19.16 6.30
C ALA A 186 -2.54 -18.93 7.08
N LEU A 187 -3.43 -18.06 6.57
CA LEU A 187 -4.77 -17.84 7.13
C LEU A 187 -5.58 -19.15 7.15
N ALA A 188 -5.57 -19.90 6.05
CA ALA A 188 -6.30 -21.15 5.95
C ALA A 188 -5.74 -22.23 6.91
N VAL A 189 -4.42 -22.29 7.10
CA VAL A 189 -3.79 -23.16 8.12
C VAL A 189 -4.24 -22.77 9.51
N VAL A 190 -4.32 -21.49 9.86
CA VAL A 190 -4.85 -21.02 11.14
C VAL A 190 -6.31 -21.43 11.31
N VAL A 191 -7.14 -21.30 10.27
CA VAL A 191 -8.54 -21.75 10.27
C VAL A 191 -8.61 -23.24 10.50
N ALA A 192 -7.82 -24.05 9.78
CA ALA A 192 -7.77 -25.49 9.93
C ALA A 192 -7.40 -25.90 11.36
N TRP A 193 -6.35 -25.29 11.90
CA TRP A 193 -5.88 -25.57 13.24
C TRP A 193 -6.93 -25.23 14.33
N ARG A 194 -7.63 -24.11 14.18
CA ARG A 194 -8.66 -23.69 15.16
C ARG A 194 -9.97 -24.46 15.04
N SER A 195 -10.31 -24.96 13.85
CA SER A 195 -11.56 -25.71 13.63
C SER A 195 -11.43 -27.22 13.85
N ARG A 196 -10.23 -27.78 13.88
CA ARG A 196 -9.94 -29.22 13.82
C ARG A 196 -10.69 -30.10 14.81
N THR A 197 -10.95 -29.58 16.01
CA THR A 197 -11.64 -30.35 17.08
C THR A 197 -13.17 -30.22 17.02
N ALA A 198 -13.69 -29.10 16.49
CA ALA A 198 -15.11 -28.81 16.45
C ALA A 198 -15.76 -29.11 15.08
N ASP A 199 -15.00 -28.97 14.01
CA ASP A 199 -15.48 -29.15 12.62
C ASP A 199 -14.33 -29.66 11.71
N ARG A 200 -14.17 -30.99 11.69
CA ARG A 200 -13.14 -31.65 10.87
C ARG A 200 -13.31 -31.39 9.38
N ARG A 201 -14.54 -31.25 8.88
CA ARG A 201 -14.80 -30.97 7.45
C ARG A 201 -14.26 -29.58 7.08
N THR A 202 -14.56 -28.60 7.88
CA THR A 202 -13.99 -27.26 7.70
C THR A 202 -12.47 -27.25 7.80
N ALA A 203 -11.86 -28.02 8.72
CA ALA A 203 -10.42 -28.14 8.83
C ALA A 203 -9.78 -28.72 7.55
N VAL A 204 -10.36 -29.80 7.01
CA VAL A 204 -9.89 -30.41 5.73
C VAL A 204 -10.08 -29.43 4.56
N THR A 205 -11.22 -28.78 4.46
CA THR A 205 -11.48 -27.76 3.42
C THR A 205 -10.46 -26.62 3.50
N ALA A 206 -10.16 -26.14 4.70
CA ALA A 206 -9.17 -25.08 4.91
C ALA A 206 -7.76 -25.51 4.49
N LEU A 207 -7.35 -26.75 4.77
CA LEU A 207 -6.08 -27.28 4.28
C LEU A 207 -6.05 -27.41 2.75
N ALA A 208 -7.16 -27.82 2.13
CA ALA A 208 -7.28 -27.84 0.68
C ALA A 208 -7.16 -26.42 0.09
N VAL A 209 -7.80 -25.42 0.71
CA VAL A 209 -7.64 -24.00 0.31
C VAL A 209 -6.19 -23.54 0.47
N ALA A 210 -5.51 -23.92 1.57
CA ALA A 210 -4.10 -23.58 1.77
C ALA A 210 -3.21 -24.16 0.66
N ALA A 211 -3.39 -25.44 0.35
CA ALA A 211 -2.64 -26.09 -0.74
C ALA A 211 -2.93 -25.46 -2.10
N ALA A 212 -4.20 -25.21 -2.42
CA ALA A 212 -4.61 -24.56 -3.66
C ALA A 212 -4.04 -23.13 -3.76
N ALA A 213 -4.04 -22.36 -2.68
CA ALA A 213 -3.49 -21.00 -2.64
C ALA A 213 -1.98 -21.00 -2.90
N CYS A 214 -1.23 -21.96 -2.32
CA CYS A 214 0.20 -22.11 -2.62
C CYS A 214 0.44 -22.47 -4.09
N VAL A 215 -0.31 -23.42 -4.63
CA VAL A 215 -0.19 -23.82 -6.04
C VAL A 215 -0.50 -22.65 -6.97
N LEU A 216 -1.59 -21.92 -6.72
CA LEU A 216 -1.96 -20.75 -7.50
C LEU A 216 -0.92 -19.64 -7.42
N ALA A 217 -0.37 -19.36 -6.23
CA ALA A 217 0.72 -18.38 -6.09
C ALA A 217 1.93 -18.78 -6.94
N VAL A 218 2.36 -20.06 -6.88
CA VAL A 218 3.46 -20.55 -7.69
C VAL A 218 3.14 -20.43 -9.19
N LEU A 219 1.93 -20.78 -9.62
CA LEU A 219 1.50 -20.63 -11.03
C LEU A 219 1.48 -19.16 -11.46
N VAL A 220 1.09 -18.23 -10.58
CA VAL A 220 1.15 -16.80 -10.89
C VAL A 220 2.59 -16.38 -11.14
N PHE A 221 3.53 -16.74 -10.28
CA PHE A 221 4.95 -16.40 -10.45
C PHE A 221 5.60 -17.05 -11.67
N THR A 222 5.23 -18.30 -11.98
CA THR A 222 5.95 -19.11 -13.00
C THR A 222 5.30 -19.14 -14.36
N VAL A 223 4.00 -18.84 -14.44
CA VAL A 223 3.22 -18.91 -15.69
C VAL A 223 2.55 -17.60 -16.03
N PHE A 224 1.72 -17.06 -15.11
CA PHE A 224 0.90 -15.88 -15.46
C PHE A 224 1.74 -14.62 -15.65
N ILE A 225 2.59 -14.24 -14.69
CA ILE A 225 3.42 -13.04 -14.81
C ILE A 225 4.34 -13.16 -16.04
N PRO A 226 5.11 -14.23 -16.25
CA PRO A 226 5.94 -14.38 -17.45
C PRO A 226 5.17 -14.31 -18.78
N ALA A 227 3.91 -14.77 -18.80
CA ALA A 227 3.09 -14.72 -20.02
C ALA A 227 2.71 -13.28 -20.44
N PHE A 228 2.71 -12.33 -19.52
CA PHE A 228 2.44 -10.91 -19.78
C PHE A 228 3.69 -10.04 -19.77
N ALA A 229 4.82 -10.54 -19.26
CA ALA A 229 6.08 -9.79 -19.20
C ALA A 229 6.75 -9.75 -20.57
N THR A 230 7.21 -8.58 -20.99
CA THR A 230 7.96 -8.42 -22.24
C THR A 230 9.41 -8.87 -22.12
N ASP A 231 10.01 -8.69 -20.94
CA ASP A 231 11.43 -8.93 -20.66
C ASP A 231 11.67 -10.02 -19.58
N GLY A 232 10.65 -10.85 -19.31
CA GLY A 232 10.66 -11.85 -18.23
C GLY A 232 10.34 -11.21 -16.85
N TYR A 233 10.17 -12.06 -15.81
CA TYR A 233 9.90 -11.58 -14.45
C TYR A 233 11.17 -11.10 -13.77
N GLY A 234 11.35 -9.80 -13.71
CA GLY A 234 12.57 -9.13 -13.27
C GLY A 234 12.89 -9.20 -11.76
N TYR A 235 12.01 -9.76 -10.92
CA TYR A 235 12.19 -9.75 -9.47
C TYR A 235 12.96 -10.95 -8.90
N TRP A 236 13.24 -11.98 -9.70
CA TRP A 236 14.02 -13.14 -9.25
C TRP A 236 15.43 -12.77 -8.78
N HIS A 237 16.09 -11.81 -9.45
CA HIS A 237 17.41 -11.33 -9.05
C HIS A 237 17.43 -10.62 -7.69
N LYS A 238 16.28 -10.18 -7.17
CA LYS A 238 16.18 -9.56 -5.84
C LYS A 238 16.27 -10.59 -4.71
N ILE A 239 16.18 -11.87 -5.01
CA ILE A 239 16.36 -12.97 -4.05
C ILE A 239 17.86 -13.36 -4.01
N ASP A 240 18.58 -13.13 -5.11
CA ASP A 240 19.98 -13.48 -5.24
C ASP A 240 20.88 -12.35 -4.71
N GLY A 241 21.79 -12.63 -3.80
CA GLY A 241 22.89 -11.74 -3.49
C GLY A 241 23.13 -11.32 -2.05
N ALA A 242 22.11 -11.23 -1.20
CA ALA A 242 22.35 -10.99 0.23
C ALA A 242 22.18 -12.29 1.01
N GLY A 243 23.21 -12.72 1.73
CA GLY A 243 23.07 -13.87 2.61
C GLY A 243 21.95 -13.68 3.63
N PRO A 244 21.35 -14.77 4.20
CA PRO A 244 20.16 -14.70 5.07
C PRO A 244 20.36 -13.83 6.31
N PHE A 245 21.58 -13.58 6.72
CA PHE A 245 21.95 -12.73 7.85
C PHE A 245 22.27 -11.29 7.48
N ALA A 246 22.25 -10.93 6.18
CA ALA A 246 22.43 -9.54 5.76
C ALA A 246 21.33 -8.65 6.36
N GLY A 247 21.71 -7.47 6.86
CA GLY A 247 20.80 -6.51 7.45
C GLY A 247 20.08 -7.00 8.72
N THR A 248 20.62 -7.98 9.45
CA THR A 248 20.00 -8.53 10.67
C THR A 248 19.55 -7.44 11.64
N GLY A 249 20.36 -6.39 11.84
CA GLY A 249 20.00 -5.26 12.71
C GLY A 249 18.71 -4.58 12.26
N THR A 250 18.58 -4.24 10.97
CA THR A 250 17.37 -3.64 10.36
C THR A 250 16.17 -4.57 10.45
N LYS A 251 16.36 -5.85 10.14
CA LYS A 251 15.30 -6.87 10.23
C LYS A 251 14.77 -7.04 11.65
N LEU A 252 15.65 -7.09 12.65
CA LEU A 252 15.27 -7.16 14.08
C LEU A 252 14.59 -5.85 14.53
N ALA A 253 15.09 -4.70 14.10
CA ALA A 253 14.44 -3.42 14.39
C ALA A 253 13.02 -3.39 13.80
N THR A 254 12.83 -3.87 12.58
CA THR A 254 11.50 -3.98 11.94
C THR A 254 10.58 -4.92 12.73
N LEU A 255 11.06 -6.08 13.18
CA LEU A 255 10.27 -6.96 14.08
C LEU A 255 9.92 -6.26 15.39
N GLY A 256 10.86 -5.50 15.96
CA GLY A 256 10.61 -4.66 17.13
C GLY A 256 9.50 -3.65 16.88
N TRP A 257 9.55 -2.94 15.77
CA TRP A 257 8.51 -1.98 15.35
C TRP A 257 7.15 -2.64 15.11
N VAL A 258 7.13 -3.83 14.49
CA VAL A 258 5.89 -4.59 14.25
C VAL A 258 5.25 -5.04 15.56
N LEU A 259 6.02 -5.41 16.58
CA LEU A 259 5.49 -6.08 17.77
C LEU A 259 5.39 -5.16 18.99
N ILE A 260 6.33 -4.26 19.22
CA ILE A 260 6.40 -3.50 20.48
C ILE A 260 5.34 -2.40 20.54
N PRO A 261 5.34 -1.37 19.66
CA PRO A 261 4.37 -0.27 19.75
C PRO A 261 2.94 -0.70 19.44
N THR A 262 2.76 -1.79 18.69
CA THR A 262 1.46 -2.27 18.21
C THR A 262 0.80 -3.29 19.13
N SER A 263 1.57 -4.01 19.95
CA SER A 263 1.02 -5.11 20.75
C SER A 263 1.74 -5.37 22.10
N GLY A 264 2.81 -4.62 22.43
CA GLY A 264 3.62 -4.89 23.61
C GLY A 264 4.09 -6.35 23.65
N LEU A 265 4.45 -6.93 22.51
CA LEU A 265 4.84 -8.33 22.35
C LEU A 265 3.73 -9.38 22.64
N LEU A 266 2.55 -8.95 23.14
CA LEU A 266 1.52 -9.92 23.54
C LEU A 266 0.93 -10.69 22.34
N ALA A 267 0.95 -10.10 21.13
CA ALA A 267 0.51 -10.75 19.90
C ALA A 267 1.25 -12.08 19.63
N LEU A 268 2.48 -12.26 20.14
CA LEU A 268 3.24 -13.50 20.05
C LEU A 268 2.53 -14.71 20.68
N ARG A 269 1.52 -14.47 21.52
CA ARG A 269 0.71 -15.54 22.13
C ARG A 269 -0.51 -15.94 21.30
N SER A 270 -0.71 -15.29 20.17
CA SER A 270 -1.81 -15.62 19.26
C SER A 270 -1.30 -16.32 18.01
N PRO A 271 -1.89 -17.44 17.60
CA PRO A 271 -1.56 -18.10 16.35
C PRO A 271 -1.96 -17.28 15.12
N LEU A 272 -2.79 -16.25 15.26
CA LEU A 272 -3.10 -15.34 14.17
C LEU A 272 -1.84 -14.67 13.62
N LEU A 273 -0.81 -14.50 14.44
CA LEU A 273 0.45 -13.90 14.02
C LEU A 273 1.16 -14.71 12.91
N LEU A 274 0.87 -16.01 12.78
CA LEU A 274 1.39 -16.83 11.67
C LEU A 274 0.98 -16.31 10.29
N VAL A 275 -0.13 -15.56 10.21
CA VAL A 275 -0.58 -14.94 8.94
C VAL A 275 0.37 -13.84 8.46
N ALA A 276 1.19 -13.27 9.36
CA ALA A 276 2.23 -12.30 9.00
C ALA A 276 3.51 -12.96 8.46
N ALA A 277 3.69 -14.26 8.71
CA ALA A 277 4.95 -14.96 8.41
C ALA A 277 5.32 -14.95 6.91
N PRO A 278 4.41 -15.18 5.94
CA PRO A 278 4.78 -15.14 4.52
C PRO A 278 5.30 -13.76 4.10
N THR A 279 4.62 -12.68 4.49
CA THR A 279 5.05 -11.31 4.17
C THR A 279 6.40 -10.97 4.78
N LEU A 280 6.63 -11.29 6.04
CA LEU A 280 7.94 -11.09 6.68
C LEU A 280 9.01 -12.00 6.05
N GLY A 281 8.63 -13.23 5.68
CA GLY A 281 9.52 -14.21 5.08
C GLY A 281 10.14 -13.71 3.78
N TRP A 282 9.33 -13.35 2.79
CA TRP A 282 9.88 -12.89 1.52
C TRP A 282 10.64 -11.56 1.65
N ARG A 283 10.17 -10.64 2.51
CA ARG A 283 10.85 -9.38 2.77
C ARG A 283 12.26 -9.60 3.30
N PHE A 284 12.42 -10.50 4.26
CA PHE A 284 13.71 -10.74 4.91
C PHE A 284 14.62 -11.68 4.14
N LEU A 285 14.06 -12.47 3.21
CA LEU A 285 14.86 -13.27 2.26
C LEU A 285 15.31 -12.46 1.05
N SER A 286 14.69 -11.32 0.76
CA SER A 286 15.12 -10.45 -0.33
C SER A 286 16.54 -9.92 -0.10
N GLY A 287 17.30 -9.81 -1.18
CA GLY A 287 18.61 -9.15 -1.22
C GLY A 287 18.53 -7.62 -1.23
N ASP A 288 17.35 -7.07 -1.48
CA ASP A 288 17.08 -5.63 -1.55
C ASP A 288 16.71 -5.10 -0.14
N ASP A 289 17.53 -4.21 0.40
CA ASP A 289 17.41 -3.67 1.76
C ASP A 289 16.18 -2.77 1.96
N HIS A 290 15.62 -2.23 0.87
CA HIS A 290 14.35 -1.48 0.91
C HIS A 290 13.21 -2.29 1.55
N TYR A 291 13.19 -3.62 1.36
CA TYR A 291 12.16 -4.47 1.93
C TYR A 291 12.35 -4.76 3.43
N TRP A 292 13.55 -4.56 3.97
CA TRP A 292 13.83 -4.92 5.37
C TRP A 292 13.37 -3.88 6.37
N SER A 293 13.25 -2.61 5.94
CA SER A 293 12.99 -1.45 6.79
C SER A 293 11.51 -1.27 7.18
N THR A 294 11.24 -0.24 7.98
CA THR A 294 9.89 0.20 8.35
C THR A 294 9.31 1.22 7.37
N ASP A 295 10.09 1.60 6.38
CA ASP A 295 9.66 2.56 5.37
C ASP A 295 8.67 1.94 4.38
N TRP A 296 8.02 2.79 3.62
CA TRP A 296 7.10 2.41 2.55
C TRP A 296 5.82 1.70 3.04
N HIS A 297 5.10 1.10 2.11
CA HIS A 297 3.80 0.46 2.30
C HIS A 297 3.85 -1.00 2.78
N TYR A 298 5.02 -1.64 2.79
CA TYR A 298 5.17 -3.10 2.99
C TYR A 298 4.65 -3.62 4.32
N SER A 299 4.54 -2.76 5.33
CA SER A 299 4.05 -3.17 6.65
C SER A 299 2.54 -3.03 6.83
N ALA A 300 1.82 -2.45 5.85
CA ALA A 300 0.38 -2.22 5.97
C ALA A 300 -0.42 -3.51 6.24
N VAL A 301 -0.11 -4.59 5.52
CA VAL A 301 -0.78 -5.89 5.66
C VAL A 301 -0.51 -6.57 7.00
N LEU A 302 0.58 -6.23 7.67
CA LEU A 302 0.94 -6.77 8.99
C LEU A 302 0.08 -6.16 10.10
N MET A 303 -0.36 -4.91 9.93
CA MET A 303 -1.05 -4.16 10.99
C MET A 303 -2.38 -4.78 11.42
N PRO A 304 -3.31 -5.20 10.54
CA PRO A 304 -4.53 -5.88 10.97
C PRO A 304 -4.24 -7.24 11.61
N VAL A 305 -3.19 -7.94 11.16
CA VAL A 305 -2.78 -9.22 11.74
C VAL A 305 -2.34 -9.04 13.18
N VAL A 306 -1.44 -8.09 13.44
CA VAL A 306 -0.92 -7.83 14.79
C VAL A 306 -2.00 -7.29 15.71
N ALA A 307 -2.85 -6.38 15.24
CA ALA A 307 -3.93 -5.81 16.04
C ALA A 307 -4.95 -6.88 16.46
N LEU A 308 -5.35 -7.77 15.55
CA LEU A 308 -6.31 -8.84 15.87
C LEU A 308 -5.65 -9.99 16.63
N ALA A 309 -4.35 -10.24 16.43
CA ALA A 309 -3.58 -11.14 17.28
C ALA A 309 -3.47 -10.60 18.72
N LEU A 310 -3.32 -9.29 18.90
CA LEU A 310 -3.35 -8.67 20.22
C LEU A 310 -4.72 -8.88 20.91
N VAL A 311 -5.83 -8.65 20.19
CA VAL A 311 -7.19 -8.86 20.71
C VAL A 311 -7.39 -10.31 21.16
N ASP A 312 -6.97 -11.27 20.35
CA ASP A 312 -7.04 -12.71 20.64
C ASP A 312 -6.18 -13.10 21.86
N ALA A 313 -4.98 -12.56 21.92
CA ALA A 313 -4.06 -12.81 23.04
C ALA A 313 -4.58 -12.23 24.36
N ILE A 314 -5.14 -11.01 24.35
CA ILE A 314 -5.75 -10.42 25.55
C ILE A 314 -6.94 -11.26 26.01
N ASP A 315 -7.84 -11.67 25.09
CA ASP A 315 -9.02 -12.49 25.44
C ASP A 315 -8.59 -13.84 26.06
N THR A 316 -7.54 -14.45 25.56
CA THR A 316 -6.99 -15.70 26.06
C THR A 316 -6.31 -15.52 27.43
N VAL A 317 -5.42 -14.52 27.53
CA VAL A 317 -4.59 -14.30 28.74
C VAL A 317 -5.41 -13.83 29.93
N ARG A 318 -6.44 -13.00 29.74
CA ARG A 318 -7.29 -12.51 30.83
C ARG A 318 -8.04 -13.63 31.56
N ARG A 319 -8.20 -14.81 30.93
CA ARG A 319 -8.82 -16.01 31.49
C ARG A 319 -7.80 -16.95 32.13
N GLY A 320 -6.50 -16.67 31.98
CA GLY A 320 -5.43 -17.50 32.51
C GLY A 320 -5.16 -17.26 33.99
N GLU A 321 -4.30 -18.08 34.58
CA GLU A 321 -4.03 -18.10 36.03
C GLU A 321 -2.97 -17.10 36.51
N ARG A 322 -2.14 -16.53 35.59
CA ARG A 322 -1.00 -15.66 35.95
C ARG A 322 -1.44 -14.21 36.19
N PRO A 323 -1.48 -13.72 37.47
CA PRO A 323 -2.04 -12.39 37.77
C PRO A 323 -1.32 -11.25 37.09
N TRP A 324 0.01 -11.26 37.06
CA TRP A 324 0.82 -10.20 36.45
C TRP A 324 0.56 -10.09 34.93
N LEU A 325 0.42 -11.23 34.24
CA LEU A 325 0.18 -11.26 32.81
C LEU A 325 -1.23 -10.82 32.46
N ARG A 326 -2.22 -11.11 33.34
CA ARG A 326 -3.59 -10.59 33.20
C ARG A 326 -3.62 -9.07 33.34
N SER A 327 -2.95 -8.52 34.37
CA SER A 327 -2.82 -7.08 34.55
C SER A 327 -2.16 -6.42 33.34
N TYR A 328 -1.05 -6.98 32.88
CA TYR A 328 -0.36 -6.51 31.67
C TYR A 328 -1.30 -6.47 30.46
N ALA A 329 -1.96 -7.57 30.15
CA ALA A 329 -2.87 -7.69 29.00
C ALA A 329 -4.02 -6.68 29.06
N LEU A 330 -4.58 -6.39 30.23
CA LEU A 330 -5.69 -5.46 30.41
C LEU A 330 -5.29 -3.99 30.22
N GLN A 331 -4.02 -3.64 30.38
CA GLN A 331 -3.49 -2.28 30.17
C GLN A 331 -3.08 -2.03 28.70
N LEU A 332 -2.81 -3.08 27.93
CA LEU A 332 -2.31 -2.93 26.55
C LEU A 332 -3.20 -2.11 25.63
N PRO A 333 -4.55 -2.20 25.64
CA PRO A 333 -5.37 -1.34 24.78
C PRO A 333 -5.10 0.13 24.99
N THR A 334 -4.87 0.57 26.22
CA THR A 334 -4.52 1.97 26.55
C THR A 334 -3.07 2.26 26.17
N ALA A 335 -2.15 1.36 26.45
CA ALA A 335 -0.73 1.53 26.16
C ALA A 335 -0.46 1.64 24.65
N VAL A 336 -1.06 0.76 23.82
CA VAL A 336 -0.90 0.82 22.36
C VAL A 336 -1.57 2.05 21.78
N LEU A 337 -2.69 2.51 22.33
CA LEU A 337 -3.30 3.78 21.94
C LEU A 337 -2.37 4.95 22.25
N ALA A 338 -1.83 5.01 23.46
CA ALA A 338 -0.90 6.06 23.86
C ALA A 338 0.36 6.08 22.98
N ALA A 339 0.94 4.91 22.69
CA ALA A 339 2.09 4.76 21.78
C ALA A 339 1.77 5.23 20.36
N SER A 340 0.62 4.80 19.81
CA SER A 340 0.21 5.21 18.46
C SER A 340 -0.07 6.72 18.36
N LEU A 341 -0.70 7.31 19.38
CA LEU A 341 -0.93 8.75 19.44
C LEU A 341 0.40 9.53 19.58
N ALA A 342 1.30 9.08 20.44
CA ALA A 342 2.61 9.71 20.60
C ALA A 342 3.38 9.72 19.27
N LEU A 343 3.44 8.56 18.59
CA LEU A 343 4.08 8.46 17.28
C LEU A 343 3.38 9.33 16.22
N ALA A 344 2.05 9.33 16.22
CA ALA A 344 1.24 10.12 15.29
C ALA A 344 1.47 11.64 15.44
N MET A 345 1.78 12.10 16.64
CA MET A 345 2.01 13.53 16.94
C MET A 345 3.48 13.96 16.79
N THR A 346 4.43 13.03 16.71
CA THR A 346 5.86 13.37 16.77
C THR A 346 6.65 12.97 15.54
N SER A 347 6.46 11.76 15.03
CA SER A 347 7.36 11.18 14.03
C SER A 347 6.66 10.54 12.82
N MET A 348 5.34 10.41 12.87
CA MET A 348 4.57 9.86 11.76
C MET A 348 3.95 10.96 10.89
N PRO A 349 3.53 10.63 9.66
CA PRO A 349 2.97 11.59 8.71
C PRO A 349 1.85 12.47 9.25
N THR A 350 1.04 11.95 10.17
CA THR A 350 -0.04 12.72 10.82
C THR A 350 0.44 13.89 11.66
N ALA A 351 1.70 13.92 12.09
CA ALA A 351 2.27 15.07 12.81
C ALA A 351 2.19 16.35 11.96
N LYS A 352 2.35 16.23 10.65
CA LYS A 352 2.27 17.37 9.71
C LYS A 352 0.89 18.04 9.67
N LEU A 353 -0.17 17.35 10.12
CA LEU A 353 -1.52 17.94 10.16
C LEU A 353 -1.63 19.10 11.15
N THR A 354 -0.67 19.28 12.05
CA THR A 354 -0.61 20.42 12.97
C THR A 354 0.07 21.65 12.36
N GLU A 355 0.69 21.52 11.19
CA GLU A 355 1.41 22.58 10.51
C GLU A 355 0.49 23.32 9.53
N ALA A 356 0.43 24.66 9.58
CA ALA A 356 -0.38 25.47 8.67
C ALA A 356 0.00 25.24 7.19
N SER A 357 1.30 25.09 6.92
CA SER A 357 1.84 24.80 5.58
C SER A 357 1.27 23.54 4.92
N THR A 358 0.75 22.58 5.73
CA THR A 358 0.09 21.38 5.23
C THR A 358 -1.16 21.68 4.40
N TYR A 359 -1.82 22.80 4.66
CA TYR A 359 -3.09 23.19 4.03
C TYR A 359 -2.90 24.19 2.90
N GLU A 360 -1.69 24.72 2.72
CA GLU A 360 -1.36 25.70 1.71
C GLU A 360 -0.81 25.02 0.44
N LYS A 361 -1.09 25.60 -0.73
CA LYS A 361 -0.47 25.21 -1.98
C LYS A 361 0.70 26.14 -2.26
N PRO A 362 1.96 25.64 -2.29
CA PRO A 362 3.13 26.48 -2.49
C PRO A 362 3.11 27.17 -3.87
N ASP A 363 3.59 28.41 -3.97
CA ASP A 363 3.72 29.15 -5.23
C ASP A 363 4.58 28.40 -6.25
N ARG A 364 5.59 27.66 -5.78
CA ARG A 364 6.40 26.75 -6.59
C ARG A 364 5.52 25.78 -7.37
N VAL A 365 4.53 25.16 -6.71
CA VAL A 365 3.64 24.16 -7.33
C VAL A 365 2.72 24.82 -8.35
N VAL A 366 2.22 26.02 -8.06
CA VAL A 366 1.38 26.81 -8.99
C VAL A 366 2.17 27.14 -10.26
N ALA A 367 3.45 27.52 -10.11
CA ALA A 367 4.32 27.81 -11.24
C ALA A 367 4.61 26.55 -12.09
N ILE A 368 4.86 25.40 -11.44
CA ILE A 368 5.08 24.11 -12.12
C ILE A 368 3.84 23.73 -12.92
N GLU A 369 2.65 23.77 -12.32
CA GLU A 369 1.40 23.40 -13.01
C GLU A 369 1.16 24.27 -14.24
N LYS A 370 1.36 25.60 -14.15
CA LYS A 370 1.28 26.51 -15.31
C LYS A 370 2.28 26.17 -16.41
N LEU A 371 3.46 25.65 -16.05
CA LEU A 371 4.45 25.20 -17.02
C LEU A 371 3.96 23.92 -17.72
N LEU A 372 3.50 22.93 -16.95
CA LEU A 372 3.02 21.66 -17.46
C LEU A 372 1.71 21.78 -18.28
N ASP A 373 0.89 22.79 -18.01
CA ASP A 373 -0.33 23.10 -18.79
C ASP A 373 -0.05 23.48 -20.25
N ARG A 374 1.21 23.78 -20.60
CA ARG A 374 1.64 23.99 -22.00
C ARG A 374 1.67 22.69 -22.80
N ILE A 375 1.75 21.54 -22.14
CA ILE A 375 1.73 20.23 -22.80
C ILE A 375 0.27 19.92 -23.19
N PRO A 376 -0.04 19.70 -24.47
CA PRO A 376 -1.40 19.37 -24.90
C PRO A 376 -1.81 17.97 -24.44
N ASP A 377 -3.12 17.78 -24.27
CA ASP A 377 -3.69 16.47 -23.97
C ASP A 377 -3.39 15.48 -25.10
N GLY A 378 -3.10 14.24 -24.73
CA GLY A 378 -2.73 13.19 -25.68
C GLY A 378 -1.27 13.20 -26.15
N ALA A 379 -0.48 14.22 -25.78
CA ALA A 379 0.93 14.28 -26.14
C ALA A 379 1.72 13.08 -25.56
N THR A 380 2.78 12.67 -26.25
CA THR A 380 3.76 11.72 -25.74
C THR A 380 4.83 12.49 -24.95
N VAL A 381 4.96 12.17 -23.68
CA VAL A 381 5.84 12.88 -22.75
C VAL A 381 6.78 11.91 -22.07
N GLU A 382 8.04 12.23 -22.06
CA GLU A 382 9.01 11.57 -21.19
C GLU A 382 9.20 12.42 -19.94
N ALA A 383 8.98 11.83 -18.75
CA ALA A 383 8.90 12.58 -17.51
C ALA A 383 9.67 11.93 -16.37
N ASP A 384 10.27 12.76 -15.52
CA ASP A 384 10.83 12.40 -14.22
C ASP A 384 9.72 12.28 -13.15
N THR A 385 10.07 11.78 -11.96
CA THR A 385 9.13 11.48 -10.87
C THR A 385 8.23 12.64 -10.45
N THR A 386 8.75 13.85 -10.33
CA THR A 386 7.98 14.99 -9.83
C THR A 386 6.84 15.41 -10.77
N PRO A 387 7.05 15.61 -12.09
CA PRO A 387 5.98 16.04 -13.00
C PRO A 387 5.04 14.92 -13.46
N LEU A 388 5.48 13.64 -13.45
CA LEU A 388 4.78 12.56 -14.14
C LEU A 388 3.32 12.39 -13.72
N THR A 389 3.03 12.43 -12.42
CA THR A 389 1.66 12.22 -11.89
C THR A 389 0.69 13.36 -12.19
N ARG A 390 1.17 14.49 -12.73
CA ARG A 390 0.34 15.58 -13.25
C ARG A 390 -0.07 15.37 -14.71
N LEU A 391 0.58 14.40 -15.37
CA LEU A 391 0.43 14.16 -16.80
C LEU A 391 -0.22 12.82 -17.12
N THR A 392 -0.11 11.81 -16.25
CA THR A 392 -0.58 10.44 -16.51
C THR A 392 -2.08 10.32 -16.78
N SER A 393 -2.91 11.24 -16.27
CA SER A 393 -4.36 11.26 -16.55
C SER A 393 -4.72 11.74 -17.96
N ARG A 394 -3.85 12.54 -18.63
CA ARG A 394 -4.16 13.23 -19.88
C ARG A 394 -3.17 13.01 -21.01
N CYS A 395 -1.94 12.54 -20.71
CA CYS A 395 -0.89 12.30 -21.68
C CYS A 395 -0.52 10.80 -21.74
N ARG A 396 0.27 10.42 -22.74
CA ARG A 396 1.03 9.19 -22.77
C ARG A 396 2.38 9.48 -22.13
N VAL A 397 2.60 9.00 -20.90
CA VAL A 397 3.80 9.32 -20.12
C VAL A 397 4.73 8.13 -20.08
N LEU A 398 5.99 8.36 -20.49
CA LEU A 398 7.09 7.43 -20.43
C LEU A 398 8.05 7.85 -19.29
N TRP A 399 8.78 6.88 -18.75
CA TRP A 399 9.82 7.15 -17.77
C TRP A 399 11.04 7.75 -18.45
N ILE A 400 11.66 8.74 -17.83
CA ILE A 400 12.89 9.38 -18.34
C ILE A 400 14.00 8.35 -18.57
N GLY A 401 14.54 8.29 -19.78
CA GLY A 401 15.52 7.27 -20.21
C GLY A 401 14.94 5.87 -20.45
N GLY A 402 13.62 5.68 -20.30
CA GLY A 402 12.94 4.39 -20.46
C GLY A 402 12.09 4.23 -21.72
N SER A 403 12.19 5.13 -22.66
CA SER A 403 11.33 5.20 -23.86
C SER A 403 11.56 4.10 -24.90
N LYS A 404 12.68 3.34 -24.81
CA LYS A 404 13.00 2.18 -25.67
C LYS A 404 12.73 2.43 -27.17
N GLY A 405 13.18 3.59 -27.69
CA GLY A 405 13.01 3.95 -29.10
C GLY A 405 11.72 4.72 -29.44
N VAL A 406 10.83 4.95 -28.50
CA VAL A 406 9.74 5.92 -28.67
C VAL A 406 10.32 7.33 -28.50
N VAL A 407 10.14 8.18 -29.49
CA VAL A 407 10.58 9.57 -29.44
C VAL A 407 9.45 10.43 -28.89
N PRO A 408 9.60 11.03 -27.68
CA PRO A 408 8.54 11.85 -27.08
C PRO A 408 8.44 13.22 -27.74
N ASP A 409 7.22 13.78 -27.75
CA ASP A 409 7.02 15.16 -28.21
C ASP A 409 7.50 16.19 -27.19
N TRP A 410 7.49 15.78 -25.91
CA TRP A 410 7.87 16.61 -24.77
C TRP A 410 8.75 15.83 -23.79
N ILE A 411 9.71 16.54 -23.20
CA ILE A 411 10.53 16.03 -22.10
C ILE A 411 10.39 16.99 -20.92
N THR A 412 10.14 16.44 -19.72
CA THR A 412 10.09 17.23 -18.48
C THR A 412 10.91 16.58 -17.37
N ILE A 413 11.84 17.35 -16.81
CA ILE A 413 12.86 16.89 -15.88
C ILE A 413 12.82 17.71 -14.61
N ASP A 414 13.01 17.06 -13.46
CA ASP A 414 13.31 17.73 -12.19
C ASP A 414 14.83 18.05 -12.14
N ASN A 415 15.16 19.32 -12.28
CA ASN A 415 16.55 19.81 -12.31
C ASN A 415 17.26 19.66 -10.94
N GLY A 416 16.52 19.38 -9.87
CA GLY A 416 17.07 19.04 -8.56
C GLY A 416 17.52 17.60 -8.43
N ASN A 417 17.13 16.73 -9.36
CA ASN A 417 17.62 15.36 -9.44
C ASN A 417 19.01 15.33 -10.09
N LYS A 418 19.91 14.52 -9.54
CA LYS A 418 21.34 14.37 -9.94
C LYS A 418 21.60 14.03 -11.41
N TRP A 419 20.56 13.87 -12.21
CA TRP A 419 20.59 13.53 -13.63
C TRP A 419 20.89 14.73 -14.55
N ALA A 420 20.60 15.95 -14.10
CA ALA A 420 20.63 17.15 -14.91
C ALA A 420 21.75 18.13 -14.48
N GLY A 421 22.97 17.62 -14.26
CA GLY A 421 24.14 18.48 -13.99
C GLY A 421 24.63 19.29 -15.19
N GLU A 422 23.99 19.14 -16.38
CA GLU A 422 24.38 19.71 -17.67
C GLU A 422 23.18 20.46 -18.31
N ASP A 423 23.42 21.10 -19.46
CA ASP A 423 22.38 21.77 -20.24
C ASP A 423 21.23 20.77 -20.52
N PRO A 424 19.99 21.07 -20.13
CA PRO A 424 18.83 20.18 -20.32
C PRO A 424 18.65 19.75 -21.79
N THR A 425 18.96 20.62 -22.77
CA THR A 425 18.84 20.29 -24.19
C THR A 425 19.91 19.32 -24.65
N GLN A 426 21.11 19.39 -24.07
CA GLN A 426 22.17 18.41 -24.29
C GLN A 426 21.78 17.05 -23.72
N TYR A 427 21.22 17.02 -22.53
CA TYR A 427 20.73 15.78 -21.91
C TYR A 427 19.61 15.14 -22.77
N ALA A 428 18.65 15.93 -23.25
CA ALA A 428 17.61 15.44 -24.14
C ALA A 428 18.17 14.85 -25.45
N SER A 429 19.21 15.47 -26.02
CA SER A 429 19.89 14.95 -27.21
C SER A 429 20.68 13.67 -26.95
N GLN A 430 21.17 13.45 -25.72
CA GLN A 430 21.80 12.18 -25.33
C GLN A 430 20.76 11.06 -25.18
N LEU A 431 19.57 11.36 -24.64
CA LEU A 431 18.48 10.41 -24.54
C LEU A 431 17.91 9.99 -25.90
N HIS A 432 17.84 10.94 -26.85
CA HIS A 432 17.26 10.78 -28.19
C HIS A 432 18.25 11.25 -29.26
N PRO A 433 19.28 10.44 -29.60
CA PRO A 433 20.28 10.80 -30.62
C PRO A 433 19.61 11.05 -31.98
N GLY A 434 19.91 12.20 -32.57
CA GLY A 434 19.35 12.62 -33.86
C GLY A 434 18.12 13.52 -33.75
N GLU A 435 17.52 13.62 -32.56
CA GLU A 435 16.40 14.52 -32.31
C GLU A 435 16.88 15.82 -31.64
N ARG A 436 16.15 16.90 -31.90
CA ARG A 436 16.43 18.20 -31.26
C ARG A 436 15.26 18.59 -30.37
N TYR A 437 15.59 19.15 -29.22
CA TYR A 437 14.62 19.67 -28.26
C TYR A 437 14.97 21.10 -27.91
N THR A 438 13.98 21.98 -27.92
CA THR A 438 14.09 23.36 -27.49
C THR A 438 13.51 23.57 -26.10
N LEU A 439 14.17 24.40 -25.29
CA LEU A 439 13.71 24.78 -23.96
C LEU A 439 12.45 25.65 -24.08
N VAL A 440 11.33 25.17 -23.55
CA VAL A 440 10.06 25.91 -23.49
C VAL A 440 9.96 26.78 -22.24
N GLY A 441 10.56 26.33 -21.14
CA GLY A 441 10.62 27.09 -19.90
C GLY A 441 11.05 26.26 -18.69
N GLU A 442 11.23 26.96 -17.59
CA GLU A 442 11.57 26.40 -16.29
C GLU A 442 10.69 27.01 -15.21
N ALA A 443 10.23 26.23 -14.24
CA ALA A 443 9.49 26.68 -13.07
C ALA A 443 9.69 25.74 -11.88
N GLY A 444 10.02 26.29 -10.72
CA GLY A 444 10.13 25.56 -9.47
C GLY A 444 11.09 24.37 -9.50
N GLY A 445 12.14 24.42 -10.32
CA GLY A 445 13.10 23.37 -10.52
C GLY A 445 12.68 22.31 -11.57
N ILE A 446 11.53 22.47 -12.22
CA ILE A 446 11.10 21.64 -13.34
C ILE A 446 11.43 22.34 -14.65
N VAL A 447 12.09 21.63 -15.54
CA VAL A 447 12.42 22.05 -16.92
C VAL A 447 11.45 21.37 -17.88
N LEU A 448 10.97 22.11 -18.87
CA LEU A 448 10.12 21.60 -19.94
C LEU A 448 10.76 21.88 -21.32
N MET A 449 10.86 20.84 -22.11
CA MET A 449 11.41 20.90 -23.47
C MET A 449 10.42 20.31 -24.46
N GLN A 450 10.42 20.84 -25.67
CA GLN A 450 9.59 20.38 -26.79
C GLN A 450 10.49 19.95 -27.95
N ARG A 451 10.13 18.85 -28.61
CA ARG A 451 10.80 18.39 -29.82
C ARG A 451 10.59 19.37 -30.97
N ASP A 452 11.66 19.67 -31.69
CA ASP A 452 11.59 20.47 -32.93
C ASP A 452 10.99 19.61 -34.04
N THR A 453 9.79 20.00 -34.52
CA THR A 453 9.11 19.31 -35.63
C THR A 453 9.42 19.89 -36.97
N THR A 454 10.29 20.90 -37.04
CA THR A 454 10.73 21.56 -38.29
C THR A 454 12.04 20.95 -38.74
N GLY A 455 11.96 19.89 -39.52
CA GLY A 455 13.06 19.27 -40.25
C GLY A 455 12.54 18.58 -41.49
#